data_57649eb708f4dba9649196d1692d6b15
#
_entry.id   57649eb708f4dba9649196d1692d6b15
#
_cell.length_a   1.000
_cell.length_b   1.000
_cell.length_c   1.000
_cell.angle_alpha   90.00
_cell.angle_beta   90.00
_cell.angle_gamma   90.00
#
_symmetry.space_group_name_H-M   'P 1'
#
loop_
_entity.id
_entity.type
_entity.pdbx_description
1 polymer ?
#
loop_
_entity_poly.entity_id
_entity_poly.type
_entity_poly.pdbx_seq_one_letter_code
_entity_poly.pdbx_strand_id
1 'polypeptide(L)'
;MGNTTEIYKNSEMNYDSDIHLSDYLAVILKHKRIVLCCFFLIVGSITIFSLFSDPVYQATAQVMIRAQPSPVNPLGEDTPRGSSENDYFQTQVNLISNQTLAWKVITALNLKEKFQQSIKGEKDAIASEVEQSSKKVYKVESEAASDQDLGLIGWYLGHLEVVSLPNSNLVNINFNGDDPRLVTYIVNTHTRLAIDQSVQLQKVHAHNALEWLKNQIQTQREEVEAARKRIHDYKKENELLTVEDRQNLIAQELDQINSSLIEARNERITKQAAFDQLQKAAEGQVAPLIFSENVDSSVLQNLRNRLVELNARKVEMSTELGPKHPRMIQLNLGIDQLKKEIDIEINRLKKRIEADLNQAISIESDLLKTLDQKKNLAMALGEKNIEYDVLRRQAVSSDQIYDFLLKQSKEISLSSVMDTSSVQIVDKAKIPD
;
A
#
# COMPACT_ATOMS: atom_id res chain seq x y z
N MET A 1 65.78 50.88 -74.86
CA MET A 1 65.76 50.56 -73.46
C MET A 1 64.70 49.49 -73.30
N GLY A 2 64.99 48.28 -73.30
CA GLY A 2 65.43 47.29 -72.43
C GLY A 2 64.20 46.68 -71.76
N ASN A 3 63.79 45.55 -71.97
CA ASN A 3 64.01 44.32 -71.17
C ASN A 3 63.17 43.12 -71.68
N THR A 4 63.90 42.17 -72.04
CA THR A 4 63.48 40.76 -72.16
C THR A 4 62.95 40.14 -70.85
N THR A 5 61.83 39.47 -70.92
CA THR A 5 61.41 38.58 -69.83
C THR A 5 61.15 37.22 -70.39
N GLU A 6 62.00 36.27 -70.04
CA GLU A 6 61.92 34.87 -70.39
C GLU A 6 60.77 34.22 -69.65
N ILE A 7 59.99 33.42 -70.36
CA ILE A 7 58.87 32.60 -69.92
C ILE A 7 59.41 31.23 -69.51
N TYR A 8 59.43 30.88 -68.22
CA TYR A 8 59.63 29.51 -67.78
C TYR A 8 58.32 28.72 -67.93
N LYS A 9 58.33 27.79 -68.80
CA LYS A 9 57.24 26.80 -68.97
C LYS A 9 57.43 25.65 -67.99
N ASN A 10 56.67 25.69 -66.87
CA ASN A 10 56.58 24.55 -65.99
C ASN A 10 55.74 23.42 -66.62
N SER A 11 56.39 22.30 -66.91
CA SER A 11 55.75 21.04 -67.26
C SER A 11 55.27 20.36 -66.00
N GLU A 12 53.98 20.41 -65.77
CA GLU A 12 53.32 19.51 -64.76
C GLU A 12 53.40 18.08 -65.27
N MET A 13 54.18 17.25 -64.63
CA MET A 13 54.17 15.81 -64.78
C MET A 13 52.95 15.26 -63.99
N ASN A 14 51.88 15.00 -64.78
CA ASN A 14 50.74 14.20 -64.33
C ASN A 14 51.20 12.79 -64.11
N TYR A 15 51.42 12.35 -62.86
CA TYR A 15 51.47 10.95 -62.51
C TYR A 15 50.06 10.42 -62.24
N ASP A 16 49.27 10.22 -63.31
CA ASP A 16 48.13 9.34 -63.25
C ASP A 16 48.65 7.91 -63.52
N SER A 17 49.13 7.29 -62.49
CA SER A 17 49.38 5.86 -62.54
C SER A 17 48.11 5.13 -62.18
N ASP A 18 47.21 4.95 -63.15
CA ASP A 18 46.19 3.92 -63.12
C ASP A 18 46.90 2.55 -62.95
N ILE A 19 47.00 2.14 -61.71
CA ILE A 19 47.54 0.83 -61.36
C ILE A 19 46.52 -0.21 -61.78
N HIS A 20 46.60 -0.66 -63.00
CA HIS A 20 45.73 -1.71 -63.52
C HIS A 20 46.00 -3.04 -62.76
N LEU A 21 44.94 -3.75 -62.37
CA LEU A 21 45.00 -5.09 -61.77
C LEU A 21 45.89 -6.04 -62.61
N SER A 22 46.03 -5.82 -63.95
CA SER A 22 46.89 -6.52 -64.88
C SER A 22 48.40 -6.40 -64.54
N ASP A 23 48.83 -5.27 -63.95
CA ASP A 23 50.25 -5.05 -63.57
C ASP A 23 50.68 -5.89 -62.39
N TYR A 24 49.78 -6.03 -61.40
CA TYR A 24 49.99 -6.96 -60.30
C TYR A 24 50.05 -8.41 -60.77
N LEU A 25 49.17 -8.77 -61.71
CA LEU A 25 49.15 -10.11 -62.25
C LEU A 25 50.43 -10.41 -63.10
N ALA A 26 50.95 -9.43 -63.87
CA ALA A 26 52.17 -9.54 -64.62
C ALA A 26 53.42 -9.69 -63.72
N VAL A 27 53.46 -8.97 -62.57
CA VAL A 27 54.53 -9.08 -61.51
C VAL A 27 54.47 -10.44 -60.85
N ILE A 28 53.27 -10.93 -60.50
CA ILE A 28 53.12 -12.29 -59.91
C ILE A 28 53.54 -13.37 -60.87
N LEU A 29 53.17 -13.27 -62.17
CA LEU A 29 53.57 -14.22 -63.19
C LEU A 29 55.04 -14.16 -63.55
N LYS A 30 55.68 -12.99 -63.51
CA LYS A 30 57.09 -12.77 -63.69
C LYS A 30 57.96 -13.42 -62.62
N HIS A 31 57.47 -13.34 -61.34
CA HIS A 31 58.16 -13.87 -60.16
C HIS A 31 57.49 -15.13 -59.58
N LYS A 32 56.78 -15.90 -60.41
CA LYS A 32 55.99 -17.09 -60.04
C LYS A 32 56.74 -18.07 -59.12
N ARG A 33 58.06 -18.26 -59.36
CA ARG A 33 58.85 -19.16 -58.51
C ARG A 33 59.03 -18.65 -57.09
N ILE A 34 59.19 -17.33 -56.91
CA ILE A 34 59.33 -16.71 -55.59
C ILE A 34 57.99 -16.71 -54.88
N VAL A 35 56.90 -16.32 -55.55
CA VAL A 35 55.54 -16.34 -55.03
C VAL A 35 55.13 -17.75 -54.59
N LEU A 36 55.46 -18.77 -55.39
CA LEU A 36 55.12 -20.14 -55.11
C LEU A 36 55.96 -20.69 -53.95
N CYS A 37 57.26 -20.28 -53.84
CA CYS A 37 58.11 -20.65 -52.72
C CYS A 37 57.62 -20.02 -51.40
N CYS A 38 57.23 -18.72 -51.38
CA CYS A 38 56.66 -18.05 -50.22
C CYS A 38 55.30 -18.66 -49.82
N PHE A 39 54.45 -18.99 -50.83
CA PHE A 39 53.18 -19.65 -50.57
C PHE A 39 53.33 -21.00 -49.88
N PHE A 40 54.19 -21.86 -50.39
CA PHE A 40 54.46 -23.17 -49.77
C PHE A 40 55.15 -23.05 -48.42
N LEU A 41 55.94 -22.01 -48.19
CA LEU A 41 56.59 -21.78 -46.91
C LEU A 41 55.54 -21.33 -45.85
N ILE A 42 54.64 -20.45 -46.20
CA ILE A 42 53.54 -19.98 -45.31
C ILE A 42 52.55 -21.12 -45.04
N VAL A 43 52.04 -21.78 -46.12
CA VAL A 43 51.12 -22.89 -45.97
C VAL A 43 51.74 -24.07 -45.23
N GLY A 44 53.00 -24.40 -45.55
CA GLY A 44 53.74 -25.44 -44.83
C GLY A 44 53.92 -25.12 -43.36
N SER A 45 54.27 -23.87 -43.00
CA SER A 45 54.41 -23.43 -41.63
C SER A 45 53.10 -23.49 -40.85
N ILE A 46 52.00 -23.04 -41.47
CA ILE A 46 50.64 -23.10 -40.84
C ILE A 46 50.20 -24.57 -40.68
N THR A 47 50.44 -25.41 -41.71
CA THR A 47 50.08 -26.84 -41.64
C THR A 47 50.86 -27.57 -40.56
N ILE A 48 52.17 -27.33 -40.44
CA ILE A 48 53.02 -27.89 -39.41
C ILE A 48 52.55 -27.40 -38.04
N PHE A 49 52.28 -26.10 -37.84
CA PHE A 49 51.76 -25.54 -36.61
C PHE A 49 50.42 -26.15 -36.23
N SER A 50 49.51 -26.32 -37.17
CA SER A 50 48.17 -26.92 -36.99
C SER A 50 48.25 -28.41 -36.58
N LEU A 51 49.22 -29.17 -37.15
CA LEU A 51 49.42 -30.59 -36.81
C LEU A 51 50.05 -30.80 -35.44
N PHE A 52 50.80 -29.82 -34.92
CA PHE A 52 51.41 -29.86 -33.57
C PHE A 52 50.60 -29.15 -32.51
N SER A 53 49.45 -28.54 -32.86
CA SER A 53 48.53 -27.92 -31.90
C SER A 53 47.72 -29.00 -31.21
N ASP A 54 47.77 -29.04 -29.88
CA ASP A 54 46.99 -29.97 -29.08
C ASP A 54 45.49 -29.70 -29.25
N PRO A 55 44.63 -30.71 -29.42
CA PRO A 55 43.18 -30.52 -29.55
C PRO A 55 42.59 -30.00 -28.24
N VAL A 56 41.77 -28.95 -28.33
CA VAL A 56 41.05 -28.39 -27.18
C VAL A 56 39.58 -28.83 -27.27
N TYR A 57 39.13 -29.56 -26.26
CA TYR A 57 37.76 -30.04 -26.13
C TYR A 57 36.98 -29.11 -25.22
N GLN A 58 35.72 -28.83 -25.59
CA GLN A 58 34.78 -28.03 -24.79
C GLN A 58 33.62 -28.91 -24.34
N ALA A 59 33.39 -29.00 -23.05
CA ALA A 59 32.19 -29.58 -22.49
C ALA A 59 31.21 -28.47 -22.02
N THR A 60 29.91 -28.65 -22.26
CA THR A 60 28.87 -27.68 -21.93
C THR A 60 27.77 -28.34 -21.10
N ALA A 61 27.44 -27.78 -19.95
CA ALA A 61 26.22 -28.08 -19.22
C ALA A 61 25.30 -26.87 -19.23
N GLN A 62 23.98 -27.11 -19.27
CA GLN A 62 22.99 -26.06 -19.27
C GLN A 62 22.19 -26.09 -17.97
N VAL A 63 22.07 -24.92 -17.32
CA VAL A 63 21.26 -24.72 -16.13
C VAL A 63 20.22 -23.62 -16.34
N MET A 64 19.08 -23.76 -15.69
CA MET A 64 18.05 -22.74 -15.64
C MET A 64 18.04 -22.08 -14.27
N ILE A 65 18.08 -20.75 -14.25
CA ILE A 65 17.99 -19.95 -13.04
C ILE A 65 16.57 -19.41 -12.93
N ARG A 66 15.82 -19.79 -11.88
CA ARG A 66 14.50 -19.26 -11.59
C ARG A 66 14.63 -18.15 -10.57
N ALA A 67 14.14 -16.96 -10.91
CA ALA A 67 13.92 -15.91 -9.92
C ALA A 67 12.85 -16.38 -8.95
N GLN A 68 13.20 -16.55 -7.68
CA GLN A 68 12.18 -16.70 -6.64
C GLN A 68 11.77 -15.30 -6.20
N PRO A 69 10.45 -15.02 -6.08
CA PRO A 69 10.00 -13.78 -5.49
C PRO A 69 10.62 -13.66 -4.09
N SER A 70 11.29 -12.55 -3.83
CA SER A 70 11.85 -12.28 -2.51
C SER A 70 10.72 -12.31 -1.47
N PRO A 71 10.76 -13.16 -0.44
CA PRO A 71 9.69 -13.27 0.53
C PRO A 71 9.56 -12.05 1.44
N VAL A 72 10.44 -11.06 1.29
CA VAL A 72 10.51 -9.88 2.16
C VAL A 72 10.27 -8.61 1.35
N ASN A 73 9.03 -8.42 0.90
CA ASN A 73 8.58 -7.09 0.51
C ASN A 73 7.22 -6.80 1.19
N PRO A 74 7.23 -6.38 2.49
CA PRO A 74 6.01 -6.21 3.27
C PRO A 74 5.14 -5.04 2.84
N LEU A 75 5.61 -4.17 1.97
CA LEU A 75 4.99 -2.89 1.64
C LEU A 75 4.61 -2.74 0.17
N GLY A 76 4.34 -3.82 -0.56
CA GLY A 76 3.62 -3.71 -1.84
C GLY A 76 4.04 -2.57 -2.79
N GLU A 77 5.20 -1.96 -2.56
CA GLU A 77 5.76 -1.01 -3.52
C GLU A 77 6.13 -1.80 -4.77
N ASP A 78 5.42 -1.52 -5.83
CA ASP A 78 5.72 -1.93 -7.20
C ASP A 78 7.12 -1.42 -7.58
N THR A 79 8.18 -2.05 -7.03
CA THR A 79 9.49 -1.95 -7.67
C THR A 79 9.32 -2.55 -9.06
N PRO A 80 9.79 -1.86 -10.11
CA PRO A 80 9.65 -2.35 -11.48
C PRO A 80 10.21 -3.77 -11.54
N ARG A 81 9.34 -4.76 -11.71
CA ARG A 81 9.68 -6.19 -11.70
C ARG A 81 10.85 -6.57 -12.61
N GLY A 82 11.13 -5.76 -13.62
CA GLY A 82 12.18 -6.03 -14.60
C GLY A 82 13.61 -5.80 -14.12
N SER A 83 13.89 -4.83 -13.23
CA SER A 83 15.25 -4.54 -12.76
C SER A 83 15.71 -5.53 -11.70
N SER A 84 14.86 -5.88 -10.75
CA SER A 84 15.21 -6.81 -9.66
C SER A 84 15.40 -8.26 -10.13
N GLU A 85 14.68 -8.70 -11.15
CA GLU A 85 14.80 -10.05 -11.71
C GLU A 85 16.09 -10.22 -12.49
N ASN A 86 16.48 -9.21 -13.27
CA ASN A 86 17.74 -9.21 -14.02
C ASN A 86 18.95 -9.13 -13.07
N ASP A 87 18.88 -8.31 -12.03
CA ASP A 87 19.94 -8.18 -11.02
C ASP A 87 20.13 -9.49 -10.23
N TYR A 88 19.04 -10.15 -9.87
CA TYR A 88 19.09 -11.47 -9.24
C TYR A 88 19.74 -12.50 -10.17
N PHE A 89 19.31 -12.54 -11.44
CA PHE A 89 19.88 -13.45 -12.43
C PHE A 89 21.38 -13.24 -12.61
N GLN A 90 21.83 -12.00 -12.78
CA GLN A 90 23.25 -11.67 -12.91
C GLN A 90 24.06 -12.03 -11.64
N THR A 91 23.46 -11.84 -10.49
CA THR A 91 24.07 -12.24 -9.22
C THR A 91 24.28 -13.76 -9.16
N GLN A 92 23.30 -14.56 -9.58
CA GLN A 92 23.43 -16.02 -9.63
C GLN A 92 24.49 -16.47 -10.64
N VAL A 93 24.56 -15.83 -11.81
CA VAL A 93 25.60 -16.10 -12.81
C VAL A 93 27.00 -15.83 -12.22
N ASN A 94 27.18 -14.70 -11.52
CA ASN A 94 28.44 -14.36 -10.86
C ASN A 94 28.79 -15.34 -9.72
N LEU A 95 27.80 -15.86 -9.00
CA LEU A 95 28.02 -16.87 -7.96
C LEU A 95 28.48 -18.20 -8.55
N ILE A 96 28.02 -18.56 -9.75
CA ILE A 96 28.49 -19.78 -10.46
C ILE A 96 29.94 -19.64 -10.89
N SER A 97 30.40 -18.44 -11.25
CA SER A 97 31.80 -18.20 -11.69
C SER A 97 32.75 -17.72 -10.58
N ASN A 98 32.39 -17.87 -9.32
CA ASN A 98 33.19 -17.32 -8.22
C ASN A 98 34.36 -18.25 -7.82
N GLN A 99 35.37 -17.64 -7.18
CA GLN A 99 36.58 -18.33 -6.72
C GLN A 99 36.31 -19.43 -5.68
N THR A 100 35.32 -19.21 -4.80
CA THR A 100 34.96 -20.15 -3.74
C THR A 100 34.40 -21.45 -4.32
N LEU A 101 33.56 -21.35 -5.36
CA LEU A 101 33.04 -22.53 -6.03
C LEU A 101 34.12 -23.25 -6.84
N ALA A 102 34.97 -22.50 -7.56
CA ALA A 102 36.13 -23.05 -8.25
C ALA A 102 37.03 -23.87 -7.29
N TRP A 103 37.33 -23.32 -6.12
CA TRP A 103 38.10 -24.00 -5.10
C TRP A 103 37.43 -25.29 -4.60
N LYS A 104 36.14 -25.26 -4.36
CA LYS A 104 35.38 -26.46 -3.97
C LYS A 104 35.46 -27.56 -5.03
N VAL A 105 35.36 -27.19 -6.32
CA VAL A 105 35.51 -28.17 -7.42
C VAL A 105 36.93 -28.74 -7.51
N ILE A 106 37.94 -27.87 -7.44
CA ILE A 106 39.34 -28.25 -7.46
C ILE A 106 39.65 -29.27 -6.35
N THR A 107 39.16 -28.99 -5.14
CA THR A 107 39.36 -29.86 -3.98
C THR A 107 38.56 -31.16 -4.10
N ALA A 108 37.31 -31.07 -4.55
CA ALA A 108 36.42 -32.22 -4.73
C ALA A 108 36.95 -33.24 -5.75
N LEU A 109 37.63 -32.76 -6.77
CA LEU A 109 38.20 -33.59 -7.85
C LEU A 109 39.69 -33.88 -7.67
N ASN A 110 40.33 -33.45 -6.55
CA ASN A 110 41.77 -33.55 -6.32
C ASN A 110 42.63 -33.05 -7.51
N LEU A 111 42.16 -31.97 -8.18
CA LEU A 111 42.84 -31.43 -9.35
C LEU A 111 44.27 -30.95 -9.04
N LYS A 112 44.55 -30.61 -7.80
CA LYS A 112 45.88 -30.19 -7.34
C LYS A 112 46.94 -31.30 -7.57
N GLU A 113 46.63 -32.52 -7.20
CA GLU A 113 47.54 -33.68 -7.41
C GLU A 113 47.68 -34.01 -8.89
N LYS A 114 46.59 -33.93 -9.64
CA LYS A 114 46.56 -34.19 -11.08
C LYS A 114 47.32 -33.14 -11.88
N PHE A 115 47.22 -31.89 -11.50
CA PHE A 115 47.95 -30.78 -12.10
C PHE A 115 49.47 -30.94 -11.85
N GLN A 116 49.85 -31.37 -10.66
CA GLN A 116 51.26 -31.66 -10.36
C GLN A 116 51.81 -32.92 -11.10
N GLN A 117 50.97 -33.92 -11.36
CA GLN A 117 51.31 -35.10 -12.15
C GLN A 117 51.36 -34.77 -13.65
N SER A 118 50.47 -33.93 -14.16
CA SER A 118 50.51 -33.47 -15.56
C SER A 118 51.79 -32.69 -15.90
N ILE A 119 52.33 -31.94 -14.93
CA ILE A 119 53.62 -31.26 -15.07
C ILE A 119 54.79 -32.30 -15.12
N LYS A 120 54.58 -33.51 -14.59
CA LYS A 120 55.61 -34.60 -14.56
C LYS A 120 55.51 -35.63 -15.68
N GLY A 121 54.55 -35.48 -16.63
CA GLY A 121 54.58 -36.23 -17.89
C GLY A 121 53.93 -37.62 -17.92
N GLU A 122 52.97 -37.92 -17.06
CA GLU A 122 52.29 -39.22 -17.03
C GLU A 122 50.76 -39.02 -17.32
N LYS A 123 50.36 -39.26 -18.58
CA LYS A 123 49.01 -38.90 -19.08
C LYS A 123 47.89 -39.97 -18.92
N ASP A 124 48.22 -41.23 -18.60
CA ASP A 124 47.28 -42.35 -18.82
C ASP A 124 46.50 -42.87 -17.60
N ALA A 125 46.82 -42.42 -16.36
CA ALA A 125 46.21 -42.99 -15.15
C ALA A 125 45.01 -42.19 -14.56
N ILE A 126 44.70 -41.05 -15.11
CA ILE A 126 43.90 -40.02 -14.43
C ILE A 126 42.36 -40.25 -14.55
N ALA A 127 41.89 -40.83 -15.64
CA ALA A 127 40.43 -40.92 -15.93
C ALA A 127 39.70 -41.96 -15.06
N SER A 128 40.35 -43.02 -14.61
CA SER A 128 39.67 -44.12 -13.87
C SER A 128 39.55 -43.87 -12.36
N GLU A 129 40.44 -43.04 -11.75
CA GLU A 129 40.41 -42.71 -10.32
C GLU A 129 39.39 -41.64 -9.94
N VAL A 130 39.03 -40.77 -10.88
CA VAL A 130 38.09 -39.65 -10.70
C VAL A 130 36.65 -40.15 -10.47
N GLU A 131 36.25 -41.23 -11.13
CA GLU A 131 34.92 -41.84 -11.00
C GLU A 131 34.66 -42.45 -9.62
N GLN A 132 35.71 -42.90 -8.91
CA GLN A 132 35.59 -43.45 -7.57
C GLN A 132 35.60 -42.40 -6.45
N SER A 133 36.23 -41.23 -6.65
CA SER A 133 36.34 -40.15 -5.66
C SER A 133 35.02 -39.37 -5.49
N SER A 134 34.12 -39.37 -6.48
CA SER A 134 32.85 -38.60 -6.46
C SER A 134 31.86 -39.06 -5.40
N LYS A 135 31.99 -40.23 -4.83
CA LYS A 135 31.12 -40.76 -3.75
C LYS A 135 31.46 -40.28 -2.33
N LYS A 136 32.57 -39.55 -2.14
CA LYS A 136 33.11 -39.18 -0.81
C LYS A 136 33.00 -37.66 -0.48
N VAL A 137 32.37 -36.84 -1.28
CA VAL A 137 32.45 -35.37 -1.17
C VAL A 137 31.37 -34.81 -0.24
N TYR A 138 31.47 -35.01 1.06
CA TYR A 138 30.58 -34.35 2.03
C TYR A 138 31.24 -33.65 3.22
N LYS A 139 32.55 -33.34 3.16
CA LYS A 139 33.17 -32.54 4.23
C LYS A 139 34.40 -31.78 3.72
N VAL A 140 34.20 -30.58 3.23
CA VAL A 140 35.27 -29.61 3.06
C VAL A 140 34.88 -28.32 3.77
N GLU A 141 35.36 -28.17 5.00
CA GLU A 141 35.44 -26.90 5.69
C GLU A 141 36.45 -26.01 4.98
N SER A 142 36.17 -24.71 4.82
CA SER A 142 37.01 -23.76 4.08
C SER A 142 38.34 -23.55 4.76
N GLU A 143 39.39 -24.27 4.30
CA GLU A 143 40.78 -23.90 4.59
C GLU A 143 41.18 -22.71 3.70
N ALA A 144 41.83 -21.71 4.27
CA ALA A 144 42.31 -20.53 3.54
C ALA A 144 43.33 -20.97 2.44
N ALA A 145 43.03 -20.59 1.19
CA ALA A 145 43.87 -20.92 0.05
C ALA A 145 45.30 -20.33 0.18
N SER A 146 46.32 -21.15 -0.07
CA SER A 146 47.71 -20.69 -0.14
C SER A 146 47.96 -19.95 -1.47
N ASP A 147 49.09 -19.21 -1.59
CA ASP A 147 49.45 -18.50 -2.83
C ASP A 147 49.52 -19.43 -4.05
N GLN A 148 49.93 -20.71 -3.86
CA GLN A 148 49.95 -21.72 -4.92
C GLN A 148 48.53 -22.15 -5.35
N ASP A 149 47.60 -22.12 -4.42
CA ASP A 149 46.19 -22.44 -4.68
C ASP A 149 45.50 -21.33 -5.47
N LEU A 150 45.92 -20.06 -5.29
CA LEU A 150 45.42 -18.92 -6.10
C LEU A 150 45.80 -19.07 -7.57
N GLY A 151 46.98 -19.56 -7.89
CA GLY A 151 47.41 -19.85 -9.26
C GLY A 151 46.54 -20.94 -9.93
N LEU A 152 46.17 -21.98 -9.17
CA LEU A 152 45.32 -23.07 -9.66
C LEU A 152 43.85 -22.61 -9.84
N ILE A 153 43.34 -21.77 -8.94
CA ILE A 153 42.02 -21.13 -9.09
C ILE A 153 41.98 -20.24 -10.33
N GLY A 154 43.05 -19.42 -10.55
CA GLY A 154 43.16 -18.58 -11.73
C GLY A 154 43.18 -19.38 -13.03
N TRP A 155 43.95 -20.48 -13.08
CA TRP A 155 43.95 -21.42 -14.19
C TRP A 155 42.56 -22.02 -14.43
N TYR A 156 41.90 -22.51 -13.38
CA TYR A 156 40.55 -23.09 -13.47
C TYR A 156 39.51 -22.09 -14.04
N LEU A 157 39.51 -20.86 -13.49
CA LEU A 157 38.59 -19.82 -13.94
C LEU A 157 38.87 -19.32 -15.37
N GLY A 158 40.15 -19.39 -15.82
CA GLY A 158 40.54 -19.09 -17.20
C GLY A 158 40.03 -20.11 -18.22
N HIS A 159 39.75 -21.35 -17.77
CA HIS A 159 39.17 -22.41 -18.62
C HIS A 159 37.64 -22.56 -18.46
N LEU A 160 37.07 -21.91 -17.43
CA LEU A 160 35.65 -21.89 -17.17
C LEU A 160 35.00 -20.67 -17.83
N GLU A 161 34.00 -20.88 -18.65
CA GLU A 161 33.21 -19.83 -19.27
C GLU A 161 31.75 -20.04 -18.91
N VAL A 162 31.12 -19.02 -18.29
CA VAL A 162 29.71 -19.03 -17.92
C VAL A 162 28.98 -18.00 -18.75
N VAL A 163 28.11 -18.45 -19.65
CA VAL A 163 27.43 -17.61 -20.65
C VAL A 163 25.93 -17.67 -20.46
N SER A 164 25.31 -16.53 -20.22
CA SER A 164 23.86 -16.40 -20.21
C SER A 164 23.29 -16.35 -21.64
N LEU A 165 22.22 -17.10 -21.90
CA LEU A 165 21.54 -17.04 -23.20
C LEU A 165 20.61 -15.81 -23.24
N PRO A 166 20.69 -15.00 -24.32
CA PRO A 166 19.86 -13.82 -24.46
C PRO A 166 18.35 -14.16 -24.40
N ASN A 167 17.57 -13.33 -23.71
CA ASN A 167 16.11 -13.46 -23.56
C ASN A 167 15.65 -14.80 -22.96
N SER A 168 16.48 -15.44 -22.15
CA SER A 168 16.14 -16.68 -21.46
C SER A 168 16.77 -16.73 -20.07
N ASN A 169 16.20 -17.54 -19.20
CA ASN A 169 16.77 -17.81 -17.86
C ASN A 169 17.75 -18.99 -17.88
N LEU A 170 18.34 -19.26 -19.05
CA LEU A 170 19.28 -20.34 -19.27
C LEU A 170 20.72 -19.83 -19.23
N VAL A 171 21.60 -20.63 -18.62
CA VAL A 171 23.03 -20.36 -18.53
C VAL A 171 23.80 -21.60 -18.97
N ASN A 172 24.73 -21.40 -19.89
CA ASN A 172 25.66 -22.43 -20.29
C ASN A 172 26.96 -22.33 -19.46
N ILE A 173 27.37 -23.44 -18.92
CA ILE A 173 28.61 -23.60 -18.18
C ILE A 173 29.52 -24.41 -19.08
N ASN A 174 30.54 -23.76 -19.63
CA ASN A 174 31.51 -24.32 -20.55
C ASN A 174 32.84 -24.49 -19.82
N PHE A 175 33.56 -25.58 -20.09
CA PHE A 175 34.93 -25.76 -19.65
C PHE A 175 35.76 -26.30 -20.79
N ASN A 176 36.93 -25.69 -21.00
CA ASN A 176 37.87 -26.03 -22.08
C ASN A 176 39.07 -26.78 -21.51
N GLY A 177 39.52 -27.80 -22.20
CA GLY A 177 40.74 -28.55 -21.79
C GLY A 177 41.11 -29.66 -22.77
N ASP A 178 42.20 -30.35 -22.49
CA ASP A 178 42.83 -31.30 -23.40
C ASP A 178 42.23 -32.71 -23.35
N ASP A 179 41.56 -33.07 -22.22
CA ASP A 179 40.95 -34.39 -22.03
C ASP A 179 39.41 -34.27 -22.03
N PRO A 180 38.72 -34.86 -23.06
CA PRO A 180 37.25 -34.76 -23.20
C PRO A 180 36.48 -35.38 -22.03
N ARG A 181 37.02 -36.40 -21.36
CA ARG A 181 36.39 -37.03 -20.20
C ARG A 181 36.53 -36.15 -18.95
N LEU A 182 37.73 -35.59 -18.74
CA LEU A 182 38.01 -34.74 -17.60
C LEU A 182 37.19 -33.46 -17.64
N VAL A 183 37.11 -32.76 -18.82
CA VAL A 183 36.32 -31.54 -18.96
C VAL A 183 34.84 -31.78 -18.72
N THR A 184 34.28 -32.91 -19.21
CA THR A 184 32.90 -33.32 -18.95
C THR A 184 32.65 -33.52 -17.45
N TYR A 185 33.57 -34.16 -16.78
CA TYR A 185 33.47 -34.45 -15.35
C TYR A 185 33.58 -33.20 -14.50
N ILE A 186 34.47 -32.28 -14.86
CA ILE A 186 34.61 -30.95 -14.23
C ILE A 186 33.30 -30.16 -14.35
N VAL A 187 32.75 -30.04 -15.54
CA VAL A 187 31.52 -29.26 -15.77
C VAL A 187 30.35 -29.85 -14.99
N ASN A 188 30.14 -31.15 -15.04
CA ASN A 188 29.06 -31.79 -14.30
C ASN A 188 29.20 -31.67 -12.79
N THR A 189 30.44 -31.74 -12.26
CA THR A 189 30.73 -31.54 -10.83
C THR A 189 30.55 -30.08 -10.43
N HIS A 190 31.08 -29.16 -11.26
CA HIS A 190 30.88 -27.72 -11.06
C HIS A 190 29.40 -27.35 -11.00
N THR A 191 28.61 -27.82 -11.97
CA THR A 191 27.14 -27.59 -12.02
C THR A 191 26.44 -28.11 -10.78
N ARG A 192 26.81 -29.34 -10.33
CA ARG A 192 26.22 -29.91 -9.11
C ARG A 192 26.59 -29.10 -7.87
N LEU A 193 27.85 -28.73 -7.68
CA LEU A 193 28.31 -27.95 -6.53
C LEU A 193 27.72 -26.51 -6.56
N ALA A 194 27.51 -25.93 -7.75
CA ALA A 194 26.82 -24.64 -7.89
C ALA A 194 25.39 -24.73 -7.37
N ILE A 195 24.66 -25.80 -7.71
CA ILE A 195 23.32 -26.06 -7.21
C ILE A 195 23.32 -26.26 -5.69
N ASP A 196 24.19 -27.10 -5.18
CA ASP A 196 24.32 -27.37 -3.74
C ASP A 196 24.65 -26.06 -2.98
N GLN A 197 25.52 -25.22 -3.52
CA GLN A 197 25.83 -23.91 -2.95
C GLN A 197 24.63 -22.96 -2.96
N SER A 198 23.86 -22.93 -4.05
CA SER A 198 22.64 -22.13 -4.15
C SER A 198 21.60 -22.56 -3.10
N VAL A 199 21.40 -23.87 -2.91
CA VAL A 199 20.51 -24.43 -1.88
C VAL A 199 21.00 -24.04 -0.46
N GLN A 200 22.29 -24.14 -0.18
CA GLN A 200 22.84 -23.77 1.13
C GLN A 200 22.67 -22.27 1.43
N LEU A 201 22.97 -21.41 0.47
CA LEU A 201 22.75 -19.97 0.62
C LEU A 201 21.27 -19.65 0.88
N GLN A 202 20.37 -20.29 0.16
CA GLN A 202 18.92 -20.14 0.35
C GLN A 202 18.48 -20.58 1.76
N LYS A 203 19.00 -21.71 2.26
CA LYS A 203 18.72 -22.19 3.63
C LYS A 203 19.22 -21.21 4.68
N VAL A 204 20.42 -20.65 4.52
CA VAL A 204 20.96 -19.63 5.44
C VAL A 204 20.10 -18.37 5.43
N HIS A 205 19.72 -17.88 4.25
CA HIS A 205 18.84 -16.71 4.15
C HIS A 205 17.46 -16.95 4.76
N ALA A 206 16.86 -18.12 4.50
CA ALA A 206 15.57 -18.50 5.10
C ALA A 206 15.68 -18.60 6.63
N HIS A 207 16.76 -19.18 7.16
CA HIS A 207 16.99 -19.29 8.60
C HIS A 207 17.10 -17.90 9.26
N ASN A 208 17.92 -17.02 8.71
CA ASN A 208 18.09 -15.66 9.21
C ASN A 208 16.78 -14.85 9.16
N ALA A 209 15.99 -15.01 8.07
CA ALA A 209 14.69 -14.39 7.93
C ALA A 209 13.68 -14.91 8.97
N LEU A 210 13.67 -16.22 9.24
CA LEU A 210 12.81 -16.83 10.25
C LEU A 210 13.19 -16.38 11.68
N GLU A 211 14.45 -16.25 11.98
CA GLU A 211 14.93 -15.75 13.28
C GLU A 211 14.51 -14.28 13.48
N TRP A 212 14.71 -13.45 12.47
CA TRP A 212 14.25 -12.06 12.50
C TRP A 212 12.73 -11.98 12.67
N LEU A 213 11.96 -12.76 11.88
CA LEU A 213 10.49 -12.79 11.97
C LEU A 213 10.02 -13.26 13.34
N LYS A 214 10.67 -14.26 13.93
CA LYS A 214 10.34 -14.74 15.28
C LYS A 214 10.44 -13.62 16.32
N ASN A 215 11.52 -12.84 16.26
CA ASN A 215 11.71 -11.70 17.16
C ASN A 215 10.65 -10.61 16.91
N GLN A 216 10.37 -10.32 15.63
CA GLN A 216 9.36 -9.32 15.26
C GLN A 216 7.93 -9.74 15.67
N ILE A 217 7.58 -11.02 15.53
CA ILE A 217 6.31 -11.59 15.98
C ILE A 217 6.17 -11.46 17.49
N GLN A 218 7.23 -11.71 18.25
CA GLN A 218 7.19 -11.56 19.71
C GLN A 218 6.95 -10.10 20.12
N THR A 219 7.68 -9.16 19.51
CA THR A 219 7.48 -7.71 19.75
C THR A 219 6.06 -7.28 19.38
N GLN A 220 5.57 -7.71 18.22
CA GLN A 220 4.24 -7.36 17.75
C GLN A 220 3.13 -7.95 18.64
N ARG A 221 3.34 -9.15 19.18
CA ARG A 221 2.44 -9.76 20.15
C ARG A 221 2.30 -8.91 21.41
N GLU A 222 3.40 -8.40 21.93
CA GLU A 222 3.41 -7.51 23.10
C GLU A 222 2.67 -6.20 22.82
N GLU A 223 2.81 -5.65 21.61
CA GLU A 223 2.05 -4.48 21.16
C GLU A 223 0.55 -4.74 21.05
N VAL A 224 0.15 -5.90 20.52
CA VAL A 224 -1.26 -6.33 20.45
C VAL A 224 -1.85 -6.44 21.86
N GLU A 225 -1.15 -7.09 22.78
CA GLU A 225 -1.59 -7.23 24.17
C GLU A 225 -1.70 -5.87 24.86
N ALA A 226 -0.73 -4.98 24.65
CA ALA A 226 -0.76 -3.61 25.17
C ALA A 226 -1.91 -2.78 24.59
N ALA A 227 -2.16 -2.87 23.27
CA ALA A 227 -3.25 -2.16 22.62
C ALA A 227 -4.63 -2.65 23.11
N ARG A 228 -4.81 -3.96 23.24
CA ARG A 228 -6.04 -4.56 23.82
C ARG A 228 -6.26 -4.14 25.26
N LYS A 229 -5.18 -4.08 26.04
CA LYS A 229 -5.24 -3.60 27.43
C LYS A 229 -5.65 -2.13 27.49
N ARG A 230 -5.09 -1.26 26.63
CA ARG A 230 -5.47 0.16 26.57
C ARG A 230 -6.97 0.33 26.28
N ILE A 231 -7.52 -0.43 25.34
CA ILE A 231 -8.96 -0.43 25.05
C ILE A 231 -9.76 -0.87 26.26
N HIS A 232 -9.34 -1.93 26.94
CA HIS A 232 -10.03 -2.44 28.12
C HIS A 232 -10.03 -1.41 29.26
N ASP A 233 -8.87 -0.84 29.56
CA ASP A 233 -8.70 0.16 30.62
C ASP A 233 -9.52 1.42 30.29
N TYR A 234 -9.48 1.90 29.03
CA TYR A 234 -10.28 3.03 28.56
C TYR A 234 -11.78 2.80 28.70
N LYS A 235 -12.27 1.60 28.34
CA LYS A 235 -13.67 1.21 28.53
C LYS A 235 -14.08 1.23 29.99
N LYS A 236 -13.21 0.73 30.87
CA LYS A 236 -13.45 0.65 32.30
C LYS A 236 -13.48 2.04 32.95
N GLU A 237 -12.51 2.90 32.64
CA GLU A 237 -12.40 4.26 33.18
C GLU A 237 -13.55 5.17 32.76
N ASN A 238 -14.03 4.99 31.52
CA ASN A 238 -15.09 5.81 30.94
C ASN A 238 -16.49 5.19 31.03
N GLU A 239 -16.63 4.06 31.76
CA GLU A 239 -17.89 3.30 31.90
C GLU A 239 -18.56 2.96 30.54
N LEU A 240 -17.74 2.74 29.51
CA LEU A 240 -18.18 2.53 28.14
C LEU A 240 -18.56 1.05 27.89
N LEU A 241 -19.36 0.45 28.75
CA LEU A 241 -19.74 -0.96 28.59
C LEU A 241 -20.61 -1.22 27.35
N THR A 242 -21.34 -0.19 26.86
CA THR A 242 -22.19 -0.26 25.66
C THR A 242 -22.29 1.11 24.99
N VAL A 243 -21.24 1.54 24.32
CA VAL A 243 -21.18 2.89 23.72
C VAL A 243 -22.26 3.11 22.67
N GLU A 244 -22.50 2.13 21.82
CA GLU A 244 -23.48 2.20 20.73
C GLU A 244 -24.90 2.29 21.28
N ASP A 245 -25.23 1.51 22.33
CA ASP A 245 -26.56 1.55 22.96
C ASP A 245 -26.83 2.88 23.66
N ARG A 246 -25.83 3.48 24.34
CA ARG A 246 -25.95 4.78 24.99
C ARG A 246 -26.13 5.93 23.99
N GLN A 247 -25.45 5.90 22.86
CA GLN A 247 -25.64 6.91 21.81
C GLN A 247 -27.04 6.85 21.21
N ASN A 248 -27.54 5.65 20.91
CA ASN A 248 -28.88 5.44 20.40
C ASN A 248 -29.93 5.92 21.40
N LEU A 249 -29.74 5.62 22.70
CA LEU A 249 -30.64 6.09 23.77
C LEU A 249 -30.68 7.61 23.86
N ILE A 250 -29.52 8.28 23.88
CA ILE A 250 -29.45 9.75 23.92
C ILE A 250 -30.07 10.37 22.66
N ALA A 251 -29.86 9.77 21.50
CA ALA A 251 -30.49 10.25 20.25
C ALA A 251 -32.02 10.16 20.34
N GLN A 252 -32.57 9.08 20.86
CA GLN A 252 -34.02 8.94 21.10
C GLN A 252 -34.54 9.93 22.14
N GLU A 253 -33.83 10.14 23.26
CA GLU A 253 -34.20 11.13 24.26
C GLU A 253 -34.17 12.56 23.70
N LEU A 254 -33.20 12.91 22.86
CA LEU A 254 -33.12 14.22 22.18
C LEU A 254 -34.30 14.43 21.21
N ASP A 255 -34.69 13.42 20.48
CA ASP A 255 -35.81 13.46 19.55
C ASP A 255 -37.13 13.66 20.33
N GLN A 256 -37.32 12.94 21.43
CA GLN A 256 -38.46 13.08 22.30
C GLN A 256 -38.53 14.48 22.95
N ILE A 257 -37.40 15.01 23.45
CA ILE A 257 -37.35 16.36 24.02
C ILE A 257 -37.64 17.40 22.95
N ASN A 258 -37.12 17.26 21.72
CA ASN A 258 -37.41 18.16 20.62
C ASN A 258 -38.93 18.17 20.26
N SER A 259 -39.54 16.99 20.23
CA SER A 259 -40.99 16.86 19.98
C SER A 259 -41.80 17.57 21.08
N SER A 260 -41.47 17.33 22.36
CA SER A 260 -42.14 17.99 23.50
C SER A 260 -41.88 19.50 23.50
N LEU A 261 -40.69 19.96 23.07
CA LEU A 261 -40.39 21.39 22.96
C LEU A 261 -41.23 22.07 21.88
N ILE A 262 -41.45 21.40 20.75
CA ILE A 262 -42.35 21.91 19.67
C ILE A 262 -43.78 22.06 20.21
N GLU A 263 -44.29 21.08 20.95
CA GLU A 263 -45.63 21.13 21.57
C GLU A 263 -45.71 22.26 22.58
N ALA A 264 -44.78 22.37 23.51
CA ALA A 264 -44.76 23.44 24.52
C ALA A 264 -44.65 24.83 23.89
N ARG A 265 -43.86 24.96 22.82
CA ARG A 265 -43.75 26.21 22.05
C ARG A 265 -45.05 26.58 21.36
N ASN A 266 -45.74 25.64 20.76
CA ASN A 266 -47.03 25.85 20.14
C ASN A 266 -48.07 26.26 21.20
N GLU A 267 -48.08 25.62 22.36
CA GLU A 267 -48.97 25.99 23.48
C GLU A 267 -48.67 27.42 23.95
N ARG A 268 -47.39 27.76 24.22
CA ARG A 268 -47.03 29.15 24.60
C ARG A 268 -47.49 30.17 23.54
N ILE A 269 -47.31 29.91 22.23
CA ILE A 269 -47.72 30.80 21.14
C ILE A 269 -49.23 30.97 21.19
N THR A 270 -50.00 29.91 21.40
CA THR A 270 -51.45 29.95 21.50
C THR A 270 -51.90 30.76 22.72
N LYS A 271 -51.30 30.53 23.90
CA LYS A 271 -51.61 31.30 25.13
C LYS A 271 -51.21 32.77 25.01
N GLN A 272 -50.04 33.05 24.35
CA GLN A 272 -49.60 34.42 24.08
C GLN A 272 -50.60 35.15 23.19
N ALA A 273 -51.06 34.53 22.09
CA ALA A 273 -52.05 35.11 21.20
C ALA A 273 -53.40 35.43 21.91
N ALA A 274 -53.83 34.51 22.79
CA ALA A 274 -55.04 34.72 23.63
C ALA A 274 -54.86 35.88 24.63
N PHE A 275 -53.70 35.96 25.28
CA PHE A 275 -53.38 37.07 26.18
C PHE A 275 -53.36 38.42 25.48
N ASP A 276 -52.70 38.51 24.32
CA ASP A 276 -52.61 39.74 23.52
C ASP A 276 -54.00 40.21 23.02
N GLN A 277 -54.88 39.26 22.65
CA GLN A 277 -56.23 39.56 22.29
C GLN A 277 -57.07 40.16 23.46
N LEU A 278 -56.92 39.54 24.66
CA LEU A 278 -57.61 40.06 25.84
C LEU A 278 -57.09 41.43 26.27
N GLN A 279 -55.75 41.64 26.14
CA GLN A 279 -55.18 42.95 26.45
C GLN A 279 -55.70 44.02 25.56
N LYS A 280 -55.76 43.81 24.22
CA LYS A 280 -56.34 44.75 23.24
C LYS A 280 -57.81 45.01 23.51
N ALA A 281 -58.61 44.01 23.94
CA ALA A 281 -59.96 44.12 24.30
C ALA A 281 -60.18 44.97 25.57
N ALA A 282 -59.34 44.82 26.58
CA ALA A 282 -59.31 45.60 27.82
C ALA A 282 -59.00 47.09 27.59
N GLU A 283 -58.14 47.38 26.58
CA GLU A 283 -57.79 48.77 26.18
C GLU A 283 -58.80 49.44 25.30
N GLY A 284 -59.95 48.78 24.97
CA GLY A 284 -60.98 49.31 24.13
C GLY A 284 -60.67 49.49 22.64
N GLN A 285 -59.48 48.94 22.21
CA GLN A 285 -58.99 49.09 20.83
C GLN A 285 -59.69 48.17 19.81
N VAL A 286 -60.36 47.13 20.28
CA VAL A 286 -61.11 46.18 19.44
C VAL A 286 -62.51 46.06 19.90
N ALA A 287 -63.47 46.14 18.96
CA ALA A 287 -64.87 45.87 19.27
C ALA A 287 -65.03 44.53 19.94
N PRO A 288 -65.75 44.40 21.05
CA PRO A 288 -65.79 43.19 21.87
C PRO A 288 -66.35 41.93 21.19
N LEU A 289 -66.45 41.92 19.87
CA LEU A 289 -67.17 40.90 19.08
C LEU A 289 -66.29 39.82 18.46
N ILE A 290 -64.95 39.95 18.51
CA ILE A 290 -64.08 38.99 17.81
C ILE A 290 -63.03 38.40 18.83
N PHE A 291 -63.48 37.50 19.70
CA PHE A 291 -62.57 36.58 20.37
C PHE A 291 -62.48 35.29 19.54
N SER A 292 -61.32 34.86 19.22
CA SER A 292 -61.13 33.56 18.59
C SER A 292 -61.56 32.45 19.57
N GLU A 293 -61.83 31.25 19.04
CA GLU A 293 -62.16 30.03 19.81
C GLU A 293 -61.27 29.72 21.00
N ASN A 294 -60.10 30.35 21.08
CA ASN A 294 -59.08 30.14 22.14
C ASN A 294 -59.41 30.85 23.48
N VAL A 295 -60.46 31.69 23.54
CA VAL A 295 -60.93 32.34 24.79
C VAL A 295 -62.32 31.82 25.10
N ASP A 296 -62.38 30.59 25.59
CA ASP A 296 -63.69 29.97 25.94
C ASP A 296 -64.19 30.47 27.30
N SER A 297 -65.10 31.44 27.29
CA SER A 297 -65.84 31.84 28.45
C SER A 297 -67.29 31.95 28.11
N SER A 298 -68.09 30.94 28.44
CA SER A 298 -69.51 30.90 28.33
C SER A 298 -70.16 32.05 29.12
N VAL A 299 -69.58 32.49 30.22
CA VAL A 299 -70.01 33.64 31.01
C VAL A 299 -69.86 34.93 30.21
N LEU A 300 -68.72 35.17 29.58
CA LEU A 300 -68.49 36.36 28.77
C LEU A 300 -69.43 36.41 27.53
N GLN A 301 -69.65 35.26 26.87
CA GLN A 301 -70.62 35.15 25.77
C GLN A 301 -72.01 35.46 26.20
N ASN A 302 -72.50 34.97 27.35
CA ASN A 302 -73.79 35.24 27.93
C ASN A 302 -73.98 36.74 28.26
N LEU A 303 -72.96 37.35 28.93
CA LEU A 303 -72.98 38.77 29.23
C LEU A 303 -73.05 39.66 27.97
N ARG A 304 -72.32 39.27 26.90
CA ARG A 304 -72.35 39.95 25.62
C ARG A 304 -73.73 39.86 24.92
N ASN A 305 -74.28 38.65 24.85
CA ASN A 305 -75.58 38.44 24.27
C ASN A 305 -76.64 39.32 24.94
N ARG A 306 -76.57 39.40 26.29
CA ARG A 306 -77.44 40.25 27.06
C ARG A 306 -77.19 41.74 26.82
N LEU A 307 -75.89 42.15 26.61
CA LEU A 307 -75.59 43.55 26.26
C LEU A 307 -76.14 43.92 24.89
N VAL A 308 -76.05 43.01 23.89
CA VAL A 308 -76.62 43.19 22.56
C VAL A 308 -78.13 43.33 22.65
N GLU A 309 -78.81 42.49 23.42
CA GLU A 309 -80.23 42.55 23.65
C GLU A 309 -80.68 43.90 24.26
N LEU A 310 -79.97 44.34 25.34
CA LEU A 310 -80.30 45.64 25.97
C LEU A 310 -79.97 46.81 25.04
N ASN A 311 -78.91 46.74 24.24
CA ASN A 311 -78.64 47.78 23.24
C ASN A 311 -79.75 47.83 22.12
N ALA A 312 -80.22 46.67 21.65
CA ALA A 312 -81.33 46.59 20.69
C ALA A 312 -82.58 47.21 21.28
N ARG A 313 -82.92 46.89 22.49
CA ARG A 313 -84.04 47.53 23.21
C ARG A 313 -83.84 49.03 23.38
N LYS A 314 -82.64 49.50 23.62
CA LYS A 314 -82.33 50.93 23.75
C LYS A 314 -82.56 51.64 22.41
N VAL A 315 -82.13 51.06 21.30
CA VAL A 315 -82.37 51.59 19.94
C VAL A 315 -83.87 51.66 19.66
N GLU A 316 -84.67 50.59 19.94
CA GLU A 316 -86.11 50.55 19.80
C GLU A 316 -86.80 51.62 20.62
N MET A 317 -86.51 51.70 21.91
CA MET A 317 -87.12 52.68 22.78
C MET A 317 -86.68 54.12 22.50
N SER A 318 -85.54 54.36 21.88
CA SER A 318 -85.06 55.70 21.55
C SER A 318 -85.84 56.37 20.41
N THR A 319 -86.62 55.62 19.66
CA THR A 319 -87.55 56.15 18.61
C THR A 319 -88.79 56.81 19.22
N GLU A 320 -89.20 56.34 20.41
CA GLU A 320 -90.46 56.81 21.04
C GLU A 320 -90.20 57.65 22.29
N LEU A 321 -89.07 57.41 22.99
CA LEU A 321 -88.79 58.01 24.31
C LEU A 321 -87.51 58.85 24.28
N GLY A 322 -87.59 60.05 24.82
CA GLY A 322 -86.43 60.92 24.93
C GLY A 322 -85.41 60.44 25.99
N PRO A 323 -84.09 60.89 25.90
CA PRO A 323 -83.05 60.42 26.74
C PRO A 323 -83.17 60.60 28.26
N LYS A 324 -84.08 61.53 28.66
CA LYS A 324 -84.41 61.81 30.06
C LYS A 324 -85.62 61.02 30.61
N HIS A 325 -86.23 60.17 29.80
CA HIS A 325 -87.36 59.36 30.24
C HIS A 325 -86.92 58.32 31.31
N PRO A 326 -87.68 58.11 32.41
CA PRO A 326 -87.25 57.19 33.49
C PRO A 326 -86.92 55.80 33.03
N ARG A 327 -87.59 55.21 32.09
CA ARG A 327 -87.27 53.89 31.49
C ARG A 327 -85.97 53.87 30.72
N MET A 328 -85.59 54.94 30.02
CA MET A 328 -84.34 55.10 29.32
C MET A 328 -83.20 55.24 30.27
N ILE A 329 -83.40 55.96 31.40
CA ILE A 329 -82.36 56.05 32.48
C ILE A 329 -82.10 54.68 33.07
N GLN A 330 -83.18 53.94 33.42
CA GLN A 330 -83.05 52.58 33.94
C GLN A 330 -82.34 51.64 32.99
N LEU A 331 -82.63 51.69 31.69
CA LEU A 331 -81.97 50.88 30.65
C LEU A 331 -80.50 51.23 30.49
N ASN A 332 -80.16 52.53 30.49
CA ASN A 332 -78.74 52.95 30.46
C ASN A 332 -78.00 52.51 31.70
N LEU A 333 -78.54 52.60 32.89
CA LEU A 333 -77.92 52.07 34.13
C LEU A 333 -77.71 50.57 34.04
N GLY A 334 -78.67 49.80 33.50
CA GLY A 334 -78.54 48.37 33.26
C GLY A 334 -77.38 48.00 32.28
N ILE A 335 -77.31 48.81 31.19
CA ILE A 335 -76.24 48.68 30.20
C ILE A 335 -74.88 49.00 30.82
N ASP A 336 -74.78 50.09 31.64
CA ASP A 336 -73.52 50.49 32.27
C ASP A 336 -73.07 49.47 33.40
N GLN A 337 -74.05 48.89 34.10
CA GLN A 337 -73.75 47.81 35.05
C GLN A 337 -73.24 46.56 34.32
N LEU A 338 -73.87 46.16 33.24
CA LEU A 338 -73.50 45.01 32.45
C LEU A 338 -72.11 45.18 31.82
N LYS A 339 -71.77 46.41 31.37
CA LYS A 339 -70.40 46.72 30.88
C LYS A 339 -69.37 46.54 32.01
N LYS A 340 -69.64 47.00 33.20
CA LYS A 340 -68.78 46.79 34.38
C LYS A 340 -68.61 45.31 34.69
N GLU A 341 -69.67 44.49 34.61
CA GLU A 341 -69.59 43.04 34.75
C GLU A 341 -68.72 42.38 33.69
N ILE A 342 -68.81 42.83 32.43
CA ILE A 342 -67.95 42.40 31.32
C ILE A 342 -66.51 42.77 31.56
N ASP A 343 -66.23 44.00 32.04
CA ASP A 343 -64.83 44.43 32.34
C ASP A 343 -64.22 43.60 33.50
N ILE A 344 -64.97 43.25 34.52
CA ILE A 344 -64.57 42.41 35.60
C ILE A 344 -64.24 41.01 35.11
N GLU A 345 -65.07 40.42 34.24
CA GLU A 345 -64.84 39.08 33.67
C GLU A 345 -63.65 39.05 32.69
N ILE A 346 -63.48 40.09 31.84
CA ILE A 346 -62.28 40.25 31.01
C ILE A 346 -61.02 40.30 31.86
N ASN A 347 -60.99 41.06 32.95
CA ASN A 347 -59.87 41.15 33.84
C ASN A 347 -59.60 39.81 34.56
N ARG A 348 -60.61 39.06 34.90
CA ARG A 348 -60.53 37.75 35.50
C ARG A 348 -59.92 36.74 34.50
N LEU A 349 -60.39 36.73 33.26
CA LEU A 349 -59.84 35.88 32.21
C LEU A 349 -58.42 36.25 31.86
N LYS A 350 -58.11 37.57 31.79
CA LYS A 350 -56.73 38.03 31.59
C LYS A 350 -55.75 37.46 32.61
N LYS A 351 -56.08 37.54 33.93
CA LYS A 351 -55.23 36.98 34.96
C LYS A 351 -55.08 35.47 34.84
N ARG A 352 -56.13 34.74 34.47
CA ARG A 352 -56.08 33.29 34.26
C ARG A 352 -55.14 32.94 33.10
N ILE A 353 -55.34 33.59 31.92
CA ILE A 353 -54.52 33.34 30.73
C ILE A 353 -53.07 33.79 30.95
N GLU A 354 -52.83 34.87 31.71
CA GLU A 354 -51.47 35.28 32.14
C GLU A 354 -50.80 34.21 32.98
N ALA A 355 -51.51 33.58 33.93
CA ALA A 355 -50.95 32.46 34.69
C ALA A 355 -50.65 31.23 33.80
N ASP A 356 -51.60 30.89 32.88
CA ASP A 356 -51.40 29.78 31.94
C ASP A 356 -50.23 30.06 30.97
N LEU A 357 -50.05 31.30 30.52
CA LEU A 357 -48.92 31.73 29.69
C LEU A 357 -47.60 31.62 30.44
N ASN A 358 -47.52 32.09 31.67
CA ASN A 358 -46.33 32.00 32.50
C ASN A 358 -45.97 30.54 32.79
N GLN A 359 -46.95 29.67 32.97
CA GLN A 359 -46.72 28.22 33.07
C GLN A 359 -46.14 27.64 31.78
N ALA A 360 -46.72 27.98 30.60
CA ALA A 360 -46.22 27.50 29.30
C ALA A 360 -44.79 27.99 29.03
N ILE A 361 -44.46 29.25 29.39
CA ILE A 361 -43.12 29.82 29.30
C ILE A 361 -42.13 29.02 30.18
N SER A 362 -42.54 28.71 31.42
CA SER A 362 -41.70 27.92 32.32
C SER A 362 -41.42 26.53 31.75
N ILE A 363 -42.43 25.83 31.23
CA ILE A 363 -42.29 24.49 30.64
C ILE A 363 -41.32 24.53 29.42
N GLU A 364 -41.52 25.52 28.51
CA GLU A 364 -40.60 25.69 27.36
C GLU A 364 -39.18 25.96 27.83
N SER A 365 -38.97 26.82 28.80
CA SER A 365 -37.65 27.12 29.39
C SER A 365 -36.98 25.90 30.02
N ASP A 366 -37.73 25.09 30.75
CA ASP A 366 -37.18 23.88 31.40
C ASP A 366 -36.86 22.79 30.38
N LEU A 367 -37.67 22.65 29.33
CA LEU A 367 -37.35 21.75 28.20
C LEU A 367 -36.11 22.22 27.44
N LEU A 368 -35.92 23.53 27.21
CA LEU A 368 -34.72 24.10 26.60
C LEU A 368 -33.46 23.81 27.45
N LYS A 369 -33.52 23.98 28.78
CA LYS A 369 -32.40 23.63 29.67
C LYS A 369 -32.10 22.15 29.63
N THR A 370 -33.09 21.29 29.62
CA THR A 370 -32.94 19.84 29.52
C THR A 370 -32.33 19.44 28.19
N LEU A 371 -32.77 20.07 27.09
CA LEU A 371 -32.19 19.86 25.75
C LEU A 371 -30.72 20.22 25.72
N ASP A 372 -30.33 21.37 26.27
CA ASP A 372 -28.93 21.83 26.34
C ASP A 372 -28.07 20.86 27.18
N GLN A 373 -28.56 20.45 28.34
CA GLN A 373 -27.88 19.45 29.18
C GLN A 373 -27.65 18.12 28.42
N LYS A 374 -28.69 17.63 27.72
CA LYS A 374 -28.58 16.38 26.94
C LYS A 374 -27.67 16.52 25.73
N LYS A 375 -27.66 17.68 25.05
CA LYS A 375 -26.70 17.97 23.98
C LYS A 375 -25.26 17.97 24.48
N ASN A 376 -24.99 18.61 25.61
CA ASN A 376 -23.66 18.63 26.22
C ASN A 376 -23.20 17.22 26.61
N LEU A 377 -24.11 16.40 27.15
CA LEU A 377 -23.84 15.00 27.43
C LEU A 377 -23.52 14.19 26.15
N ALA A 378 -24.31 14.43 25.08
CA ALA A 378 -24.07 13.78 23.79
C ALA A 378 -22.69 14.14 23.20
N MET A 379 -22.30 15.43 23.27
CA MET A 379 -20.99 15.90 22.83
C MET A 379 -19.85 15.25 23.64
N ALA A 380 -19.94 15.26 24.95
CA ALA A 380 -18.94 14.62 25.80
C ALA A 380 -18.81 13.11 25.55
N LEU A 381 -19.92 12.43 25.27
CA LEU A 381 -19.89 11.01 24.89
C LEU A 381 -19.30 10.83 23.49
N GLY A 382 -19.57 11.77 22.57
CA GLY A 382 -18.98 11.77 21.23
C GLY A 382 -17.46 11.90 21.24
N GLU A 383 -16.91 12.79 22.07
CA GLU A 383 -15.46 12.94 22.25
C GLU A 383 -14.82 11.64 22.76
N LYS A 384 -15.41 11.03 23.78
CA LYS A 384 -14.96 9.74 24.31
C LYS A 384 -15.02 8.62 23.25
N ASN A 385 -16.01 8.65 22.38
CA ASN A 385 -16.11 7.70 21.27
C ASN A 385 -15.00 7.85 20.24
N ILE A 386 -14.66 9.09 19.87
CA ILE A 386 -13.58 9.35 18.92
C ILE A 386 -12.28 8.73 19.43
N GLU A 387 -11.97 8.93 20.71
CA GLU A 387 -10.75 8.37 21.33
C GLU A 387 -10.80 6.83 21.39
N TYR A 388 -11.94 6.26 21.76
CA TYR A 388 -12.16 4.82 21.71
C TYR A 388 -11.96 4.24 20.31
N ASP A 389 -12.48 4.89 19.26
CA ASP A 389 -12.33 4.46 17.88
C ASP A 389 -10.87 4.55 17.39
N VAL A 390 -10.10 5.53 17.87
CA VAL A 390 -8.67 5.61 17.59
C VAL A 390 -7.94 4.41 18.20
N LEU A 391 -8.18 4.12 19.49
CA LEU A 391 -7.59 2.97 20.17
C LEU A 391 -7.99 1.65 19.51
N ARG A 392 -9.25 1.51 19.13
CA ARG A 392 -9.77 0.33 18.42
C ARG A 392 -9.07 0.13 17.07
N ARG A 393 -8.93 1.19 16.25
CA ARG A 393 -8.22 1.12 14.98
C ARG A 393 -6.76 0.74 15.17
N GLN A 394 -6.10 1.30 16.18
CA GLN A 394 -4.73 0.94 16.51
C GLN A 394 -4.60 -0.54 16.88
N ALA A 395 -5.50 -1.08 17.69
CA ALA A 395 -5.50 -2.50 18.05
C ALA A 395 -5.76 -3.41 16.85
N VAL A 396 -6.73 -3.06 15.98
CA VAL A 396 -7.00 -3.80 14.75
C VAL A 396 -5.80 -3.79 13.81
N SER A 397 -5.14 -2.63 13.66
CA SER A 397 -3.93 -2.53 12.84
C SER A 397 -2.80 -3.39 13.41
N SER A 398 -2.59 -3.38 14.74
CA SER A 398 -1.58 -4.23 15.36
C SER A 398 -1.88 -5.72 15.20
N ASP A 399 -3.15 -6.14 15.33
CA ASP A 399 -3.59 -7.52 15.05
C ASP A 399 -3.31 -7.92 13.59
N GLN A 400 -3.62 -7.05 12.63
CA GLN A 400 -3.37 -7.32 11.20
C GLN A 400 -1.89 -7.48 10.88
N ILE A 401 -1.02 -6.65 11.47
CA ILE A 401 0.44 -6.79 11.32
C ILE A 401 0.91 -8.11 11.93
N TYR A 402 0.41 -8.49 13.09
CA TYR A 402 0.73 -9.76 13.73
C TYR A 402 0.35 -10.96 12.87
N ASP A 403 -0.87 -10.98 12.33
CA ASP A 403 -1.34 -12.03 11.44
C ASP A 403 -0.52 -12.10 10.14
N PHE A 404 -0.17 -10.94 9.59
CA PHE A 404 0.70 -10.87 8.41
C PHE A 404 2.08 -11.48 8.69
N LEU A 405 2.73 -11.13 9.81
CA LEU A 405 4.03 -11.68 10.19
C LEU A 405 3.96 -13.19 10.41
N LEU A 406 2.90 -13.69 11.04
CA LEU A 406 2.66 -15.14 11.21
C LEU A 406 2.53 -15.86 9.87
N LYS A 407 1.77 -15.27 8.94
CA LYS A 407 1.61 -15.82 7.59
C LYS A 407 2.94 -15.87 6.86
N GLN A 408 3.70 -14.79 6.90
CA GLN A 408 5.01 -14.69 6.27
C GLN A 408 6.01 -15.70 6.85
N SER A 409 6.03 -15.87 8.17
CA SER A 409 6.86 -16.89 8.85
C SER A 409 6.51 -18.31 8.40
N LYS A 410 5.22 -18.62 8.25
CA LYS A 410 4.76 -19.91 7.73
C LYS A 410 5.19 -20.14 6.28
N GLU A 411 5.06 -19.14 5.42
CA GLU A 411 5.43 -19.23 4.00
C GLU A 411 6.93 -19.49 3.84
N ILE A 412 7.79 -18.76 4.57
CA ILE A 412 9.23 -18.98 4.54
C ILE A 412 9.59 -20.35 5.12
N SER A 413 8.95 -20.76 6.21
CA SER A 413 9.18 -22.08 6.81
C SER A 413 8.82 -23.21 5.83
N LEU A 414 7.70 -23.14 5.15
CA LEU A 414 7.29 -24.11 4.14
C LEU A 414 8.25 -24.11 2.94
N SER A 415 8.63 -22.92 2.44
CA SER A 415 9.56 -22.78 1.32
C SER A 415 10.96 -23.35 1.66
N SER A 416 11.41 -23.20 2.91
CA SER A 416 12.72 -23.72 3.35
C SER A 416 12.75 -25.25 3.46
N VAL A 417 11.60 -25.91 3.68
CA VAL A 417 11.48 -27.39 3.74
C VAL A 417 11.40 -27.98 2.34
N MET A 418 10.84 -27.26 1.37
CA MET A 418 10.81 -27.67 -0.02
C MET A 418 12.18 -27.37 -0.63
N ASP A 419 13.03 -28.38 -0.83
CA ASP A 419 14.37 -28.28 -1.46
C ASP A 419 14.29 -27.85 -2.94
N THR A 420 13.60 -26.75 -3.24
CA THR A 420 13.50 -26.17 -4.57
C THR A 420 14.67 -25.22 -4.80
N SER A 421 15.75 -25.77 -5.38
CA SER A 421 16.87 -24.93 -5.84
C SER A 421 16.39 -23.89 -6.87
N SER A 422 16.85 -22.66 -6.72
CA SER A 422 16.67 -21.64 -7.74
C SER A 422 17.45 -21.95 -9.04
N VAL A 423 18.46 -22.83 -8.97
CA VAL A 423 19.24 -23.29 -10.10
C VAL A 423 18.90 -24.76 -10.38
N GLN A 424 18.46 -25.07 -11.59
CA GLN A 424 18.08 -26.44 -12.01
C GLN A 424 18.87 -26.87 -13.24
N ILE A 425 19.32 -28.13 -13.27
CA ILE A 425 19.98 -28.71 -14.45
C ILE A 425 18.92 -28.91 -15.53
N VAL A 426 19.18 -28.36 -16.72
CA VAL A 426 18.41 -28.60 -17.94
C VAL A 426 19.07 -29.71 -18.76
N ASP A 427 20.38 -29.59 -18.99
CA ASP A 427 21.15 -30.63 -19.69
C ASP A 427 22.51 -30.79 -19.05
N LYS A 428 22.96 -32.05 -18.92
CA LYS A 428 24.27 -32.40 -18.42
C LYS A 428 25.29 -32.40 -19.55
N ALA A 429 26.53 -32.03 -19.20
CA ALA A 429 27.61 -32.13 -20.15
C ALA A 429 27.81 -33.57 -20.64
N LYS A 430 27.95 -33.72 -21.95
CA LYS A 430 28.29 -34.96 -22.64
C LYS A 430 29.76 -34.91 -23.08
N ILE A 431 30.35 -36.08 -23.28
CA ILE A 431 31.74 -36.15 -23.76
C ILE A 431 31.77 -35.56 -25.16
N PRO A 432 32.58 -34.50 -25.42
CA PRO A 432 32.74 -33.94 -26.74
C PRO A 432 33.46 -34.92 -27.66
N ASP A 433 33.01 -34.96 -28.93
CA ASP A 433 33.58 -35.85 -29.97
C ASP A 433 34.92 -35.32 -30.50
#